data_6ba87b648f5be9035f2c8fb1e7cda116
#
_entry.id   6ba87b648f5be9035f2c8fb1e7cda116
#
_cell.length_a   1.000
_cell.length_b   1.000
_cell.length_c   1.000
_cell.angle_alpha   90.00
_cell.angle_beta   90.00
_cell.angle_gamma   90.00
#
_symmetry.space_group_name_H-M   'P 1'
#
loop_
_entity.id
_entity.type
_entity.pdbx_description
1 polymer ?
#
loop_
_entity_poly.entity_id
_entity_poly.type
_entity_poly.pdbx_seq_one_letter_code
_entity_poly.pdbx_strand_id
1 'polypeptide(L)'
;MKFIHAADAHIDSPFMGLKQAPATLWETIHQSTFTAFKTLIQTAIDEQVDFVLLVGDSFDQEAQSLPVQRFLQQQFERLAAVEIPVYLSYGNHDYWDEQQVHFEFPSNVHVFKTSVETMTLTTKAQETVTIVGFSYGQRWLTANQ
;
A
#
# COMPACT_ATOMS: atom_id res chain seq x y z
N MET A 1 3.03 -14.35 16.28
CA MET A 1 2.63 -13.47 15.18
C MET A 1 3.73 -12.45 14.87
N LYS A 2 4.08 -12.25 13.58
CA LYS A 2 5.02 -11.22 13.10
C LYS A 2 4.40 -10.57 11.86
N PHE A 3 4.38 -9.25 11.77
CA PHE A 3 3.82 -8.53 10.63
C PHE A 3 4.52 -7.20 10.39
N ILE A 4 4.38 -6.65 9.18
CA ILE A 4 4.77 -5.27 8.88
C ILE A 4 3.51 -4.42 8.84
N HIS A 5 3.58 -3.25 9.47
CA HIS A 5 2.60 -2.19 9.35
C HIS A 5 3.29 -0.96 8.77
N ALA A 6 2.85 -0.52 7.61
CA ALA A 6 3.32 0.68 6.96
C ALA A 6 2.14 1.57 6.58
N ALA A 7 2.35 2.87 6.66
CA ALA A 7 1.39 3.91 6.29
C ALA A 7 2.12 5.01 5.51
N ASP A 8 1.38 5.82 4.78
CA ASP A 8 1.88 7.04 4.14
C ASP A 8 3.10 6.79 3.24
N ALA A 9 3.05 5.74 2.41
CA ALA A 9 4.18 5.38 1.55
C ALA A 9 4.44 6.39 0.42
N HIS A 10 3.40 7.11 -0.01
CA HIS A 10 3.43 8.16 -1.02
C HIS A 10 4.36 7.83 -2.21
N ILE A 11 4.19 6.63 -2.79
CA ILE A 11 5.02 6.17 -3.90
C ILE A 11 4.77 7.07 -5.11
N ASP A 12 5.86 7.55 -5.72
CA ASP A 12 5.83 8.46 -6.89
C ASP A 12 5.23 9.85 -6.57
N SER A 13 5.11 10.22 -5.30
CA SER A 13 4.59 11.52 -4.94
C SER A 13 5.50 12.66 -5.42
N PRO A 14 4.95 13.71 -6.06
CA PRO A 14 5.76 14.84 -6.50
C PRO A 14 6.19 15.66 -5.28
N PHE A 15 7.49 15.72 -5.02
CA PHE A 15 8.06 16.56 -3.95
C PHE A 15 8.00 18.04 -4.35
N MET A 16 6.84 18.67 -4.11
CA MET A 16 6.50 20.03 -4.57
C MET A 16 7.49 21.11 -4.12
N GLY A 17 8.20 20.91 -2.99
CA GLY A 17 9.21 21.84 -2.47
C GLY A 17 10.55 21.80 -3.19
N LEU A 18 10.80 20.85 -4.09
CA LEU A 18 12.11 20.61 -4.72
C LEU A 18 12.20 21.04 -6.17
N LYS A 19 11.27 21.86 -6.67
CA LYS A 19 11.24 22.33 -8.05
C LYS A 19 12.53 23.07 -8.52
N GLN A 20 13.34 23.54 -7.57
CA GLN A 20 14.63 24.23 -7.85
C GLN A 20 15.85 23.34 -7.58
N ALA A 21 15.64 22.08 -7.18
CA ALA A 21 16.76 21.17 -6.94
C ALA A 21 17.45 20.76 -8.27
N PRO A 22 18.77 20.50 -8.25
CA PRO A 22 19.46 19.90 -9.39
C PRO A 22 18.77 18.62 -9.85
N ALA A 23 18.71 18.39 -11.16
CA ALA A 23 18.00 17.24 -11.75
C ALA A 23 18.44 15.89 -11.15
N THR A 24 19.73 15.73 -10.85
CA THR A 24 20.29 14.52 -10.22
C THR A 24 19.77 14.29 -8.81
N LEU A 25 19.60 15.37 -8.04
CA LEU A 25 19.05 15.28 -6.68
C LEU A 25 17.57 14.96 -6.73
N TRP A 26 16.84 15.60 -7.65
CA TRP A 26 15.42 15.32 -7.85
C TRP A 26 15.17 13.85 -8.20
N GLU A 27 15.95 13.29 -9.13
CA GLU A 27 15.85 11.90 -9.53
C GLU A 27 16.15 10.93 -8.36
N THR A 28 17.17 11.24 -7.55
CA THR A 28 17.52 10.45 -6.37
C THR A 28 16.38 10.43 -5.35
N ILE A 29 15.76 11.59 -5.08
CA ILE A 29 14.66 11.71 -4.13
C ILE A 29 13.41 11.03 -4.68
N HIS A 30 13.10 11.21 -5.95
CA HIS A 30 11.97 10.54 -6.61
C HIS A 30 12.10 9.00 -6.55
N GLN A 31 13.28 8.48 -6.77
CA GLN A 31 13.58 7.05 -6.68
C GLN A 31 13.56 6.51 -5.23
N SER A 32 13.67 7.39 -4.23
CA SER A 32 13.80 6.97 -2.83
C SER A 32 12.56 6.26 -2.29
N THR A 33 11.35 6.70 -2.67
CA THR A 33 10.08 6.09 -2.25
C THR A 33 9.95 4.67 -2.81
N PHE A 34 10.31 4.47 -4.09
CA PHE A 34 10.35 3.15 -4.70
C PHE A 34 11.36 2.22 -4.02
N THR A 35 12.53 2.77 -3.69
CA THR A 35 13.59 2.00 -3.01
C THR A 35 13.18 1.63 -1.59
N ALA A 36 12.58 2.57 -0.85
CA ALA A 36 12.06 2.31 0.50
C ALA A 36 10.98 1.23 0.48
N PHE A 37 10.04 1.29 -0.46
CA PHE A 37 9.00 0.29 -0.59
C PHE A 37 9.56 -1.09 -0.98
N LYS A 38 10.54 -1.17 -1.90
CA LYS A 38 11.24 -2.43 -2.21
C LYS A 38 11.91 -3.03 -0.98
N THR A 39 12.54 -2.19 -0.15
CA THR A 39 13.20 -2.62 1.09
C THR A 39 12.17 -3.16 2.08
N LEU A 40 11.02 -2.50 2.24
CA LEU A 40 9.91 -2.97 3.06
C LEU A 40 9.45 -4.37 2.63
N ILE A 41 9.21 -4.57 1.32
CA ILE A 41 8.79 -5.87 0.78
C ILE A 41 9.87 -6.93 0.98
N GLN A 42 11.13 -6.58 0.74
CA GLN A 42 12.25 -7.52 0.97
C GLN A 42 12.34 -7.90 2.45
N THR A 43 12.21 -6.94 3.37
CA THR A 43 12.17 -7.20 4.82
C THR A 43 11.03 -8.14 5.19
N ALA A 44 9.83 -7.94 4.61
CA ALA A 44 8.70 -8.84 4.84
C ALA A 44 9.02 -10.30 4.46
N ILE A 45 9.71 -10.48 3.34
CA ILE A 45 10.13 -11.80 2.82
C ILE A 45 11.21 -12.40 3.73
N ASP A 46 12.27 -11.65 4.02
CA ASP A 46 13.43 -12.13 4.79
C ASP A 46 13.02 -12.49 6.22
N GLU A 47 12.15 -11.69 6.82
CA GLU A 47 11.61 -11.90 8.16
C GLU A 47 10.46 -12.92 8.20
N GLN A 48 10.03 -13.42 7.05
CA GLN A 48 8.94 -14.40 6.91
C GLN A 48 7.69 -13.99 7.69
N VAL A 49 7.25 -12.75 7.54
CA VAL A 49 6.10 -12.22 8.27
C VAL A 49 4.82 -12.99 7.97
N ASP A 50 3.85 -12.95 8.87
CA ASP A 50 2.55 -13.57 8.68
C ASP A 50 1.66 -12.78 7.71
N PHE A 51 1.81 -11.45 7.69
CA PHE A 51 1.08 -10.54 6.78
C PHE A 51 1.71 -9.15 6.74
N VAL A 52 1.25 -8.34 5.78
CA VAL A 52 1.62 -6.92 5.64
C VAL A 52 0.34 -6.08 5.71
N LEU A 53 0.36 -5.00 6.50
CA LEU A 53 -0.66 -3.96 6.52
C LEU A 53 -0.11 -2.71 5.82
N LEU A 54 -0.83 -2.23 4.81
CA LEU A 54 -0.58 -0.96 4.13
C LEU A 54 -1.77 -0.05 4.38
N VAL A 55 -1.58 1.00 5.17
CA VAL A 55 -2.68 1.79 5.71
C VAL A 55 -2.61 3.23 5.23
N GLY A 56 -3.46 3.53 4.26
CA GLY A 56 -3.63 4.87 3.70
C GLY A 56 -2.44 5.42 2.93
N ASP A 57 -2.73 6.32 2.02
CA ASP A 57 -1.79 7.16 1.28
C ASP A 57 -0.59 6.39 0.71
N SER A 58 -0.88 5.22 0.12
CA SER A 58 0.15 4.39 -0.54
C SER A 58 0.69 5.07 -1.79
N PHE A 59 -0.15 5.87 -2.46
CA PHE A 59 0.20 6.69 -3.62
C PHE A 59 -0.73 7.91 -3.69
N ASP A 60 -0.32 8.96 -4.38
CA ASP A 60 -1.24 10.07 -4.67
C ASP A 60 -2.14 9.73 -5.87
N GLN A 61 -3.43 10.08 -5.83
CA GLN A 61 -4.38 9.85 -6.93
C GLN A 61 -3.88 10.38 -8.28
N GLU A 62 -3.20 11.53 -8.25
CA GLU A 62 -2.61 12.15 -9.44
C GLU A 62 -1.40 11.36 -9.97
N ALA A 63 -0.80 10.50 -9.15
CA ALA A 63 0.37 9.67 -9.44
C ALA A 63 0.02 8.22 -9.83
N GLN A 64 -1.24 7.91 -10.14
CA GLN A 64 -1.66 6.57 -10.62
C GLN A 64 -1.13 6.26 -12.04
N SER A 65 0.14 6.51 -12.25
CA SER A 65 0.78 6.22 -13.53
C SER A 65 0.92 4.71 -13.76
N LEU A 66 0.88 4.26 -15.01
CA LEU A 66 1.12 2.85 -15.36
C LEU A 66 2.43 2.28 -14.77
N PRO A 67 3.54 3.03 -14.69
CA PRO A 67 4.74 2.58 -14.01
C PRO A 67 4.56 2.28 -12.53
N VAL A 68 3.84 3.11 -11.77
CA VAL A 68 3.53 2.87 -10.34
C VAL A 68 2.70 1.62 -10.19
N GLN A 69 1.70 1.46 -11.02
CA GLN A 69 0.82 0.31 -11.05
C GLN A 69 1.61 -0.99 -11.23
N ARG A 70 2.43 -1.05 -12.27
CA ARG A 70 3.29 -2.20 -12.54
C ARG A 70 4.28 -2.48 -11.41
N PHE A 71 4.82 -1.40 -10.84
CA PHE A 71 5.74 -1.53 -9.70
C PHE A 71 5.05 -2.19 -8.51
N LEU A 72 3.87 -1.69 -8.09
CA LEU A 72 3.11 -2.26 -6.98
C LEU A 72 2.72 -3.71 -7.24
N GLN A 73 2.21 -4.00 -8.44
CA GLN A 73 1.87 -5.35 -8.86
C GLN A 73 3.07 -6.29 -8.70
N GLN A 74 4.24 -5.93 -9.23
CA GLN A 74 5.45 -6.72 -9.09
C GLN A 74 5.86 -6.96 -7.63
N GLN A 75 5.74 -5.93 -6.77
CA GLN A 75 6.06 -6.10 -5.35
C GLN A 75 5.08 -7.04 -4.65
N PHE A 76 3.79 -6.95 -4.95
CA PHE A 76 2.78 -7.85 -4.36
C PHE A 76 2.88 -9.27 -4.90
N GLU A 77 3.24 -9.46 -6.18
CA GLU A 77 3.55 -10.79 -6.73
C GLU A 77 4.73 -11.46 -6.02
N ARG A 78 5.75 -10.68 -5.59
CA ARG A 78 6.86 -11.21 -4.78
C ARG A 78 6.38 -11.74 -3.42
N LEU A 79 5.43 -11.04 -2.77
CA LEU A 79 4.81 -11.52 -1.53
C LEU A 79 3.91 -12.72 -1.78
N ALA A 80 3.15 -12.73 -2.89
CA ALA A 80 2.33 -13.87 -3.28
C ALA A 80 3.14 -15.15 -3.47
N ALA A 81 4.33 -15.05 -4.09
CA ALA A 81 5.23 -16.17 -4.33
C ALA A 81 5.72 -16.86 -3.04
N VAL A 82 5.64 -16.17 -1.89
CA VAL A 82 5.98 -16.70 -0.55
C VAL A 82 4.78 -16.75 0.39
N GLU A 83 3.57 -16.69 -0.17
CA GLU A 83 2.29 -16.81 0.54
C GLU A 83 2.10 -15.80 1.68
N ILE A 84 2.62 -14.57 1.50
CA ILE A 84 2.39 -13.47 2.45
C ILE A 84 1.20 -12.64 1.97
N PRO A 85 0.08 -12.59 2.71
CA PRO A 85 -1.06 -11.74 2.40
C PRO A 85 -0.80 -10.28 2.72
N VAL A 86 -1.43 -9.40 1.94
CA VAL A 86 -1.40 -7.95 2.10
C VAL A 86 -2.81 -7.47 2.37
N TYR A 87 -2.98 -6.64 3.39
CA TYR A 87 -4.23 -5.95 3.70
C TYR A 87 -3.99 -4.46 3.47
N LEU A 88 -4.69 -3.91 2.49
CA LEU A 88 -4.50 -2.54 2.04
C LEU A 88 -5.77 -1.73 2.29
N SER A 89 -5.63 -0.56 2.89
CA SER A 89 -6.67 0.45 2.94
C SER A 89 -6.21 1.73 2.25
N TYR A 90 -7.11 2.41 1.55
CA TYR A 90 -6.86 3.71 0.96
C TYR A 90 -7.09 4.83 1.99
N GLY A 91 -6.24 5.85 1.94
CA GLY A 91 -6.34 7.06 2.74
C GLY A 91 -7.10 8.18 2.01
N ASN A 92 -6.77 9.42 2.35
CA ASN A 92 -7.41 10.58 1.76
C ASN A 92 -6.72 11.08 0.46
N HIS A 93 -5.48 10.63 0.20
CA HIS A 93 -4.76 10.93 -1.04
C HIS A 93 -5.00 9.89 -2.13
N ASP A 94 -5.33 8.66 -1.76
CA ASP A 94 -5.60 7.53 -2.66
C ASP A 94 -7.01 6.94 -2.46
N TYR A 95 -7.99 7.75 -2.03
CA TYR A 95 -9.31 7.29 -1.63
C TYR A 95 -10.00 6.40 -2.69
N TRP A 96 -10.83 5.47 -2.22
CA TRP A 96 -11.60 4.56 -3.06
C TRP A 96 -12.74 5.30 -3.78
N ASP A 97 -12.62 5.43 -5.09
CA ASP A 97 -13.66 5.98 -5.95
C ASP A 97 -14.28 4.86 -6.79
N GLU A 98 -15.54 4.52 -6.52
CA GLU A 98 -16.26 3.47 -7.24
C GLU A 98 -16.42 3.73 -8.74
N GLN A 99 -16.25 4.97 -9.18
CA GLN A 99 -16.38 5.36 -10.58
C GLN A 99 -15.06 5.25 -11.36
N GLN A 100 -13.94 5.04 -10.66
CA GLN A 100 -12.63 4.89 -11.27
C GLN A 100 -12.31 3.43 -11.56
N VAL A 101 -11.48 3.22 -12.59
CA VAL A 101 -10.91 1.89 -12.88
C VAL A 101 -9.86 1.59 -11.81
N HIS A 102 -10.17 0.64 -10.94
CA HIS A 102 -9.23 0.18 -9.92
C HIS A 102 -8.24 -0.82 -10.49
N PHE A 103 -7.05 -0.84 -9.88
CA PHE A 103 -6.06 -1.85 -10.18
C PHE A 103 -6.54 -3.24 -9.77
N GLU A 104 -6.31 -4.20 -10.62
CA GLU A 104 -6.37 -5.60 -10.24
C GLU A 104 -5.04 -6.00 -9.59
N PHE A 105 -5.05 -6.10 -8.28
CA PHE A 105 -3.92 -6.65 -7.53
C PHE A 105 -3.94 -8.18 -7.57
N PRO A 106 -2.78 -8.83 -7.32
CA PRO A 106 -2.72 -10.29 -7.13
C PRO A 106 -3.65 -10.75 -6.00
N SER A 107 -4.07 -12.01 -6.05
CA SER A 107 -5.07 -12.58 -5.13
C SER A 107 -4.67 -12.60 -3.65
N ASN A 108 -3.40 -12.39 -3.34
CA ASN A 108 -2.91 -12.25 -1.97
C ASN A 108 -3.14 -10.85 -1.37
N VAL A 109 -3.66 -9.89 -2.15
CA VAL A 109 -3.97 -8.53 -1.69
C VAL A 109 -5.45 -8.40 -1.45
N HIS A 110 -5.83 -8.14 -0.21
CA HIS A 110 -7.18 -7.71 0.15
C HIS A 110 -7.21 -6.20 0.29
N VAL A 111 -8.03 -5.54 -0.52
CA VAL A 111 -8.27 -4.10 -0.45
C VAL A 111 -9.58 -3.87 0.30
N PHE A 112 -9.50 -3.19 1.44
CA PHE A 112 -10.69 -2.76 2.17
C PHE A 112 -11.47 -1.71 1.38
N LYS A 113 -12.79 -1.86 1.33
CA LYS A 113 -13.70 -0.89 0.71
C LYS A 113 -14.11 0.20 1.70
N THR A 114 -15.07 1.01 1.32
CA THR A 114 -15.54 2.15 2.13
C THR A 114 -16.36 1.75 3.37
N SER A 115 -16.91 0.54 3.38
CA SER A 115 -17.56 -0.04 4.56
C SER A 115 -16.54 -0.74 5.47
N VAL A 116 -16.79 -0.75 6.76
CA VAL A 116 -15.97 -1.52 7.71
C VAL A 116 -16.06 -3.00 7.39
N GLU A 117 -14.93 -3.62 7.13
CA GLU A 117 -14.81 -5.05 6.85
C GLU A 117 -13.96 -5.74 7.92
N THR A 118 -14.25 -7.00 8.14
CA THR A 118 -13.51 -7.85 9.09
C THR A 118 -12.93 -9.05 8.36
N MET A 119 -11.60 -9.17 8.40
CA MET A 119 -10.88 -10.30 7.85
C MET A 119 -10.23 -11.13 8.94
N THR A 120 -10.27 -12.45 8.79
CA THR A 120 -9.64 -13.37 9.72
C THR A 120 -8.60 -14.20 9.00
N LEU A 121 -7.41 -14.29 9.58
CA LEU A 121 -6.34 -15.14 9.07
C LEU A 121 -5.75 -16.00 10.18
N THR A 122 -5.12 -17.10 9.79
CA THR A 122 -4.34 -17.94 10.69
C THR A 122 -2.86 -17.71 10.41
N THR A 123 -2.10 -17.36 11.44
CA THR A 123 -0.65 -17.15 11.35
C THR A 123 0.11 -18.45 11.17
N LYS A 124 1.39 -18.37 10.82
CA LYS A 124 2.29 -19.54 10.76
C LYS A 124 2.39 -20.27 12.11
N ALA A 125 2.21 -19.55 13.22
CA ALA A 125 2.18 -20.10 14.58
C ALA A 125 0.80 -20.65 15.00
N GLN A 126 -0.15 -20.79 14.04
CA GLN A 126 -1.52 -21.28 14.27
C GLN A 126 -2.36 -20.38 15.21
N GLU A 127 -2.01 -19.09 15.29
CA GLU A 127 -2.81 -18.10 16.02
C GLU A 127 -3.85 -17.50 15.06
N THR A 128 -5.08 -17.32 15.54
CA THR A 128 -6.13 -16.62 14.79
C THR A 128 -6.02 -15.13 15.01
N VAL A 129 -5.92 -14.36 13.93
CA VAL A 129 -5.83 -12.90 13.95
C VAL A 129 -7.02 -12.33 13.21
N THR A 130 -7.64 -11.33 13.79
CA THR A 130 -8.72 -10.56 13.17
C THR A 130 -8.22 -9.16 12.82
N ILE A 131 -8.37 -8.79 11.55
CA ILE A 131 -8.05 -7.46 11.03
C ILE A 131 -9.35 -6.78 10.67
N VAL A 132 -9.57 -5.59 11.21
CA VAL A 132 -10.73 -4.76 10.90
C VAL A 132 -10.24 -3.51 10.20
N GLY A 133 -10.83 -3.17 9.07
CA GLY A 133 -10.40 -2.03 8.27
C GLY A 133 -11.48 -1.48 7.36
N PHE A 134 -11.22 -0.31 6.84
CA PHE A 134 -12.00 0.34 5.78
C PHE A 134 -11.09 1.32 5.01
N SER A 135 -11.52 1.75 3.83
CA SER A 135 -10.86 2.78 3.04
C SER A 135 -11.68 4.07 3.03
N TYR A 136 -11.00 5.19 2.87
CA TYR A 136 -11.67 6.46 2.58
C TYR A 136 -12.41 6.37 1.23
N GLY A 137 -13.67 6.83 1.20
CA GLY A 137 -14.46 6.92 -0.03
C GLY A 137 -14.41 8.30 -0.68
N GLN A 138 -13.73 9.24 -0.06
CA GLN A 138 -13.56 10.62 -0.52
C GLN A 138 -12.40 11.29 0.24
N ARG A 139 -11.88 12.37 -0.33
CA ARG A 139 -10.72 13.08 0.23
C ARG A 139 -10.94 13.59 1.66
N TRP A 140 -12.17 13.93 2.01
CA TRP A 140 -12.53 14.47 3.33
C TRP A 140 -13.71 13.70 3.91
N LEU A 141 -13.53 13.11 5.08
CA LEU A 141 -14.66 12.52 5.83
C LEU A 141 -15.41 13.64 6.56
N THR A 142 -16.68 13.82 6.21
CA THR A 142 -17.56 14.86 6.79
C THR A 142 -18.55 14.31 7.83
N ALA A 143 -18.59 12.98 8.01
CA ALA A 143 -19.46 12.31 8.96
C ALA A 143 -18.68 11.20 9.72
N ASN A 144 -19.12 10.95 10.96
CA ASN A 144 -18.64 9.77 11.71
C ASN A 144 -19.17 8.50 10.99
N GLN A 145 -18.27 7.63 10.65
CA GLN A 145 -18.58 6.30 10.12
C GLN A 145 -18.77 5.29 11.25
#